data_0dc690e9a92ecd2adf9b387d25c44095
#
_entry.id   0dc690e9a92ecd2adf9b387d25c44095
#
_cell.length_a   1.000
_cell.length_b   1.000
_cell.length_c   1.000
_cell.angle_alpha   90.00
_cell.angle_beta   90.00
_cell.angle_gamma   90.00
#
_symmetry.space_group_name_H-M   'P 1'
#
loop_
_entity.id
_entity.type
_entity.pdbx_description
1 polymer ?
#
loop_
_entity_poly.entity_id
_entity_poly.type
_entity_poly.pdbx_seq_one_letter_code
_entity_poly.pdbx_strand_id
1 'polypeptide(L)'
;MKTEWKNQGFIDEPFEGNNEALKAAIRKLCDEKKAIILAHYYTVGEIQEVADFIGDSLALARKAANTDAKIIVMCGVHFMAETCKLLSPEKVVLCPDLNAGCSLADSCKAEDLKKFKDEHPGYQVISYVNTTAAVKALTDVVVTSGNAKKVVDQLPEDAKLIFGPDYNLGNYINEVTGRQMLLWNGGCHVHERFSVSKIVELKKQYPDAVVMAHLECKGPVLALADVKGSTADMLKYAQQDGATQYIVATEAGILHELQRTCPDKEFIPVPPEISESGLECSCNECQYMKLNTLLKVYNTLKYEWPAVEIDPAVARDAVKPIQRMLELS
;
A
#
# COMPACT_ATOMS: atom_id res chain seq x y z
N MET A 1 29.74 -4.02 6.88
CA MET A 1 28.36 -4.30 7.34
C MET A 1 28.35 -5.61 8.10
N LYS A 2 27.72 -5.65 9.28
CA LYS A 2 27.65 -6.87 10.11
C LYS A 2 26.86 -7.96 9.37
N THR A 3 27.35 -9.21 9.41
CA THR A 3 26.68 -10.35 8.76
C THR A 3 25.27 -10.59 9.34
N GLU A 4 25.13 -10.36 10.64
CA GLU A 4 23.85 -10.44 11.36
C GLU A 4 22.76 -9.57 10.73
N TRP A 5 23.06 -8.31 10.42
CA TRP A 5 22.10 -7.40 9.78
C TRP A 5 21.65 -7.89 8.40
N LYS A 6 22.60 -8.45 7.61
CA LYS A 6 22.26 -9.02 6.30
C LYS A 6 21.29 -10.20 6.42
N ASN A 7 21.49 -11.04 7.44
CA ASN A 7 20.63 -12.21 7.64
C ASN A 7 19.23 -11.85 8.14
N GLN A 8 19.12 -10.81 8.99
CA GLN A 8 17.81 -10.36 9.52
C GLN A 8 17.06 -9.39 8.60
N GLY A 9 17.72 -8.76 7.63
CA GLY A 9 17.10 -7.87 6.64
C GLY A 9 16.85 -6.44 7.11
N PHE A 10 17.37 -6.04 8.28
CA PHE A 10 17.27 -4.68 8.85
C PHE A 10 18.43 -4.40 9.80
N ILE A 11 18.53 -3.15 10.27
CA ILE A 11 19.52 -2.73 11.27
C ILE A 11 18.80 -2.27 12.53
N ASP A 12 19.18 -2.86 13.67
CA ASP A 12 18.60 -2.62 15.00
C ASP A 12 19.60 -2.03 15.98
N GLU A 13 20.64 -1.33 15.47
CA GLU A 13 21.63 -0.67 16.34
C GLU A 13 20.94 0.35 17.25
N PRO A 14 21.13 0.27 18.59
CA PRO A 14 20.49 1.18 19.53
C PRO A 14 20.86 2.65 19.28
N PHE A 15 19.91 3.54 19.53
CA PHE A 15 20.11 4.99 19.52
C PHE A 15 20.09 5.51 20.96
N GLU A 16 21.08 6.35 21.30
CA GLU A 16 21.11 7.00 22.61
C GLU A 16 20.28 8.29 22.56
N GLY A 17 19.10 8.27 23.17
CA GLY A 17 18.20 9.42 23.23
C GLY A 17 16.72 9.00 23.23
N ASN A 18 15.86 9.99 23.37
CA ASN A 18 14.40 9.78 23.26
C ASN A 18 13.92 9.88 21.79
N ASN A 19 12.62 9.65 21.56
CA ASN A 19 12.04 9.70 20.22
C ASN A 19 12.22 11.06 19.53
N GLU A 20 12.15 12.18 20.25
CA GLU A 20 12.34 13.52 19.65
C GLU A 20 13.79 13.73 19.18
N ALA A 21 14.77 13.27 19.97
CA ALA A 21 16.17 13.29 19.56
C ALA A 21 16.40 12.37 18.34
N LEU A 22 15.73 11.24 18.28
CA LEU A 22 15.81 10.30 17.16
C LEU A 22 15.18 10.91 15.88
N LYS A 23 14.02 11.55 15.97
CA LYS A 23 13.38 12.28 14.86
C LYS A 23 14.30 13.39 14.33
N ALA A 24 14.90 14.19 15.25
CA ALA A 24 15.85 15.23 14.88
C ALA A 24 17.10 14.66 14.17
N ALA A 25 17.63 13.53 14.64
CA ALA A 25 18.76 12.85 14.01
C ALA A 25 18.42 12.31 12.62
N ILE A 26 17.20 11.76 12.43
CA ILE A 26 16.68 11.32 11.12
C ILE A 26 16.64 12.51 10.16
N ARG A 27 16.05 13.64 10.55
CA ARG A 27 15.94 14.83 9.69
C ARG A 27 17.33 15.38 9.30
N LYS A 28 18.25 15.42 10.26
CA LYS A 28 19.65 15.81 10.00
C LYS A 28 20.31 14.92 8.94
N LEU A 29 20.15 13.59 9.04
CA LEU A 29 20.68 12.65 8.04
C LEU A 29 20.02 12.81 6.68
N CYS A 30 18.72 13.14 6.63
CA CYS A 30 18.05 13.45 5.36
C CYS A 30 18.67 14.65 4.66
N ASP A 31 18.93 15.74 5.40
CA ASP A 31 19.53 16.94 4.86
C ASP A 31 20.98 16.70 4.37
N GLU A 32 21.80 16.05 5.20
CA GLU A 32 23.20 15.72 4.87
C GLU A 32 23.33 14.84 3.63
N LYS A 33 22.44 13.87 3.47
CA LYS A 33 22.49 12.86 2.39
C LYS A 33 21.61 13.20 1.18
N LYS A 34 20.88 14.32 1.21
CA LYS A 34 19.87 14.68 0.21
C LYS A 34 18.84 13.54 0.02
N ALA A 35 18.38 13.01 1.15
CA ALA A 35 17.39 11.93 1.20
C ALA A 35 16.00 12.49 1.46
N ILE A 36 14.98 11.78 0.93
CA ILE A 36 13.59 12.01 1.29
C ILE A 36 12.99 10.72 1.89
N ILE A 37 12.05 10.91 2.81
CA ILE A 37 11.26 9.83 3.39
C ILE A 37 9.87 9.87 2.78
N LEU A 38 9.50 8.79 2.12
CA LEU A 38 8.16 8.55 1.58
C LEU A 38 7.45 7.54 2.49
N ALA A 39 6.31 7.89 3.05
CA ALA A 39 5.58 7.03 3.97
C ALA A 39 4.17 6.72 3.47
N HIS A 40 3.76 5.46 3.56
CA HIS A 40 2.39 5.07 3.31
C HIS A 40 1.50 5.42 4.51
N TYR A 41 0.23 5.76 4.28
CA TYR A 41 -0.77 6.03 5.32
C TYR A 41 -0.90 4.93 6.39
N TYR A 42 -0.51 3.69 6.08
CA TYR A 42 -0.61 2.54 6.99
C TYR A 42 0.62 2.36 7.90
N THR A 43 1.63 3.20 7.79
CA THR A 43 2.74 3.21 8.76
C THR A 43 2.29 3.79 10.11
N VAL A 44 3.07 3.57 11.15
CA VAL A 44 2.80 4.18 12.47
C VAL A 44 2.90 5.71 12.41
N GLY A 45 2.16 6.42 13.27
CA GLY A 45 2.10 7.88 13.26
C GLY A 45 3.47 8.55 13.34
N GLU A 46 4.38 8.02 14.17
CA GLU A 46 5.74 8.54 14.32
C GLU A 46 6.56 8.53 13.01
N ILE A 47 6.31 7.55 12.13
CA ILE A 47 6.91 7.51 10.79
C ILE A 47 6.27 8.54 9.88
N GLN A 48 4.94 8.71 9.95
CA GLN A 48 4.24 9.74 9.20
C GLN A 48 4.72 11.14 9.59
N GLU A 49 5.01 11.37 10.88
CA GLU A 49 5.51 12.67 11.39
C GLU A 49 6.91 13.04 10.87
N VAL A 50 7.78 12.07 10.58
CA VAL A 50 9.13 12.34 10.04
C VAL A 50 9.19 12.27 8.51
N ALA A 51 8.10 11.90 7.83
CA ALA A 51 8.07 11.77 6.39
C ALA A 51 8.04 13.14 5.68
N ASP A 52 8.72 13.22 4.55
CA ASP A 52 8.64 14.37 3.63
C ASP A 52 7.36 14.35 2.81
N PHE A 53 6.82 13.15 2.58
CA PHE A 53 5.57 12.97 1.85
C PHE A 53 4.85 11.71 2.34
N ILE A 54 3.56 11.85 2.62
CA ILE A 54 2.66 10.76 3.03
C ILE A 54 1.64 10.57 1.91
N GLY A 55 1.36 9.32 1.54
CA GLY A 55 0.43 9.05 0.46
C GLY A 55 0.03 7.59 0.33
N ASP A 56 -0.88 7.33 -0.62
CA ASP A 56 -1.15 6.00 -1.13
C ASP A 56 -0.07 5.54 -2.14
N SER A 57 -0.18 4.31 -2.61
CA SER A 57 0.81 3.73 -3.54
C SER A 57 0.97 4.55 -4.83
N LEU A 58 -0.09 5.15 -5.37
CA LEU A 58 -0.03 5.95 -6.59
C LEU A 58 0.69 7.29 -6.36
N ALA A 59 0.31 7.99 -5.29
CA ALA A 59 0.92 9.26 -4.91
C ALA A 59 2.42 9.09 -4.60
N LEU A 60 2.78 8.02 -3.88
CA LEU A 60 4.17 7.69 -3.56
C LEU A 60 4.98 7.36 -4.81
N ALA A 61 4.41 6.58 -5.74
CA ALA A 61 5.06 6.26 -7.02
C ALA A 61 5.33 7.53 -7.85
N ARG A 62 4.33 8.44 -7.95
CA ARG A 62 4.48 9.74 -8.63
C ARG A 62 5.54 10.61 -7.95
N LYS A 63 5.56 10.65 -6.63
CA LYS A 63 6.55 11.42 -5.87
C LYS A 63 7.97 10.88 -6.07
N ALA A 64 8.14 9.56 -6.05
CA ALA A 64 9.42 8.91 -6.32
C ALA A 64 9.96 9.24 -7.71
N ALA A 65 9.10 9.21 -8.73
CA ALA A 65 9.47 9.55 -10.11
C ALA A 65 9.89 11.02 -10.29
N ASN A 66 9.35 11.94 -9.46
CA ASN A 66 9.49 13.39 -9.64
C ASN A 66 10.25 14.07 -8.49
N THR A 67 11.21 13.40 -7.86
CA THR A 67 12.03 13.99 -6.80
C THR A 67 13.47 14.20 -7.25
N ASP A 68 14.11 15.27 -6.77
CA ASP A 68 15.54 15.55 -6.98
C ASP A 68 16.42 14.90 -5.90
N ALA A 69 15.85 14.22 -4.93
CA ALA A 69 16.58 13.53 -3.88
C ALA A 69 17.51 12.46 -4.46
N LYS A 70 18.66 12.24 -3.83
CA LYS A 70 19.59 11.17 -4.20
C LYS A 70 19.21 9.82 -3.60
N ILE A 71 18.61 9.87 -2.42
CA ILE A 71 18.19 8.71 -1.64
C ILE A 71 16.69 8.83 -1.37
N ILE A 72 15.97 7.74 -1.59
CA ILE A 72 14.56 7.59 -1.23
C ILE A 72 14.49 6.54 -0.12
N VAL A 73 13.99 6.90 1.05
CA VAL A 73 13.62 5.94 2.10
C VAL A 73 12.14 5.65 1.96
N MET A 74 11.79 4.45 1.52
CA MET A 74 10.41 4.03 1.35
C MET A 74 9.91 3.34 2.63
N CYS A 75 9.17 4.06 3.45
CA CYS A 75 8.49 3.54 4.63
C CYS A 75 7.11 2.99 4.22
N GLY A 76 7.09 1.72 3.97
CA GLY A 76 5.96 0.94 3.49
C GLY A 76 6.34 -0.52 3.41
N VAL A 77 5.91 -1.21 2.36
CA VAL A 77 6.23 -2.61 2.11
C VAL A 77 7.14 -2.77 0.90
N HIS A 78 7.82 -3.91 0.81
CA HIS A 78 8.92 -4.15 -0.13
C HIS A 78 8.55 -3.84 -1.59
N PHE A 79 7.38 -4.25 -2.07
CA PHE A 79 6.97 -3.97 -3.46
C PHE A 79 6.83 -2.47 -3.77
N MET A 80 6.57 -1.62 -2.76
CA MET A 80 6.55 -0.17 -2.92
C MET A 80 7.95 0.37 -3.13
N ALA A 81 8.93 -0.15 -2.39
CA ALA A 81 10.33 0.20 -2.58
C ALA A 81 10.85 -0.28 -3.94
N GLU A 82 10.46 -1.49 -4.40
CA GLU A 82 10.73 -1.94 -5.77
C GLU A 82 10.11 -0.98 -6.82
N THR A 83 8.87 -0.53 -6.60
CA THR A 83 8.21 0.43 -7.50
C THR A 83 8.96 1.75 -7.57
N CYS A 84 9.44 2.27 -6.43
CA CYS A 84 10.30 3.45 -6.38
C CYS A 84 11.61 3.22 -7.14
N LYS A 85 12.26 2.07 -6.97
CA LYS A 85 13.51 1.71 -7.66
C LYS A 85 13.33 1.58 -9.17
N LEU A 86 12.20 1.01 -9.62
CA LEU A 86 11.86 0.90 -11.05
C LEU A 86 11.65 2.25 -11.70
N LEU A 87 11.06 3.22 -10.99
CA LEU A 87 10.81 4.57 -11.49
C LEU A 87 12.01 5.52 -11.37
N SER A 88 12.95 5.22 -10.49
CA SER A 88 14.15 6.01 -10.23
C SER A 88 15.38 5.11 -10.13
N PRO A 89 15.76 4.42 -11.22
CA PRO A 89 16.83 3.41 -11.20
C PRO A 89 18.20 3.96 -10.83
N GLU A 90 18.44 5.25 -11.07
CA GLU A 90 19.69 5.95 -10.74
C GLU A 90 19.82 6.31 -9.25
N LYS A 91 18.71 6.25 -8.49
CA LYS A 91 18.70 6.64 -7.08
C LYS A 91 18.95 5.44 -6.17
N VAL A 92 19.46 5.71 -4.99
CA VAL A 92 19.49 4.73 -3.91
C VAL A 92 18.10 4.68 -3.29
N VAL A 93 17.44 3.53 -3.37
CA VAL A 93 16.14 3.30 -2.72
C VAL A 93 16.35 2.37 -1.54
N LEU A 94 16.01 2.86 -0.37
CA LEU A 94 16.17 2.17 0.91
C LEU A 94 14.80 1.71 1.43
N CYS A 95 14.77 0.49 1.99
CA CYS A 95 13.60 -0.07 2.68
C CYS A 95 14.01 -0.37 4.12
N PRO A 96 13.43 0.26 5.15
CA PRO A 96 13.91 0.11 6.54
C PRO A 96 13.94 -1.32 7.06
N ASP A 97 13.08 -2.19 6.51
CA ASP A 97 13.03 -3.61 6.84
C ASP A 97 12.64 -4.43 5.60
N LEU A 98 13.51 -5.32 5.14
CA LEU A 98 13.24 -6.19 4.00
C LEU A 98 12.17 -7.25 4.28
N ASN A 99 11.81 -7.49 5.55
CA ASN A 99 10.72 -8.38 5.92
C ASN A 99 9.33 -7.71 5.83
N ALA A 100 9.29 -6.41 5.50
CA ALA A 100 8.04 -5.69 5.26
C ALA A 100 7.39 -6.19 3.96
N GLY A 101 6.80 -7.38 4.01
CA GLY A 101 6.14 -8.08 2.92
C GLY A 101 4.71 -7.63 2.67
N CYS A 102 3.97 -8.41 1.89
CA CYS A 102 2.54 -8.17 1.62
C CYS A 102 1.86 -9.49 1.26
N SER A 103 0.76 -9.82 1.96
CA SER A 103 0.01 -11.07 1.70
C SER A 103 -0.50 -11.17 0.26
N LEU A 104 -0.83 -10.04 -0.37
CA LEU A 104 -1.22 -10.02 -1.78
C LEU A 104 -0.04 -10.35 -2.70
N ALA A 105 1.11 -9.72 -2.47
CA ALA A 105 2.32 -10.03 -3.25
C ALA A 105 2.76 -11.49 -3.08
N ASP A 106 2.63 -12.03 -1.87
CA ASP A 106 2.96 -13.43 -1.56
C ASP A 106 1.97 -14.42 -2.21
N SER A 107 0.72 -14.03 -2.42
CA SER A 107 -0.32 -14.86 -3.04
C SER A 107 -0.16 -15.02 -4.56
N CYS A 108 0.63 -14.18 -5.21
CA CYS A 108 0.80 -14.17 -6.65
C CYS A 108 2.29 -14.18 -7.01
N LYS A 109 2.85 -15.37 -7.18
CA LYS A 109 4.24 -15.53 -7.60
C LYS A 109 4.36 -15.42 -9.12
N ALA A 110 5.52 -14.97 -9.60
CA ALA A 110 5.74 -14.76 -11.03
C ALA A 110 5.58 -16.05 -11.86
N GLU A 111 6.08 -17.18 -11.33
CA GLU A 111 5.94 -18.49 -11.99
C GLU A 111 4.48 -18.93 -12.12
N ASP A 112 3.65 -18.67 -11.09
CA ASP A 112 2.23 -19.03 -11.09
C ASP A 112 1.43 -18.12 -12.02
N LEU A 113 1.72 -16.81 -12.02
CA LEU A 113 1.10 -15.87 -12.96
C LEU A 113 1.47 -16.19 -14.40
N LYS A 114 2.75 -16.56 -14.65
CA LYS A 114 3.19 -16.97 -15.98
C LYS A 114 2.39 -18.18 -16.47
N LYS A 115 2.25 -19.21 -15.64
CA LYS A 115 1.47 -20.39 -15.96
C LYS A 115 0.01 -20.03 -16.25
N PHE A 116 -0.60 -19.21 -15.41
CA PHE A 116 -1.98 -18.76 -15.59
C PHE A 116 -2.17 -17.99 -16.90
N LYS A 117 -1.21 -17.13 -17.25
CA LYS A 117 -1.19 -16.38 -18.52
C LYS A 117 -1.03 -17.32 -19.74
N ASP A 118 -0.15 -18.32 -19.64
CA ASP A 118 0.08 -19.31 -20.71
C ASP A 118 -1.19 -20.21 -20.95
N GLU A 119 -1.99 -20.45 -19.91
CA GLU A 119 -3.28 -21.17 -20.00
C GLU A 119 -4.40 -20.28 -20.62
N HIS A 120 -4.22 -18.98 -20.68
CA HIS A 120 -5.19 -18.01 -21.21
C HIS A 120 -4.59 -17.14 -22.33
N PRO A 121 -4.27 -17.73 -23.50
CA PRO A 121 -3.64 -17.00 -24.60
C PRO A 121 -4.55 -15.86 -25.12
N GLY A 122 -3.94 -14.70 -25.37
CA GLY A 122 -4.63 -13.49 -25.84
C GLY A 122 -5.26 -12.63 -24.73
N TYR A 123 -5.14 -13.03 -23.46
CA TYR A 123 -5.53 -12.17 -22.35
C TYR A 123 -4.42 -11.19 -22.00
N GLN A 124 -4.80 -9.95 -21.67
CA GLN A 124 -3.92 -8.93 -21.09
C GLN A 124 -4.00 -9.01 -19.57
N VAL A 125 -2.86 -8.86 -18.92
CA VAL A 125 -2.75 -8.89 -17.46
C VAL A 125 -2.77 -7.49 -16.89
N ILE A 126 -3.74 -7.23 -16.03
CA ILE A 126 -3.81 -6.05 -15.18
C ILE A 126 -3.37 -6.47 -13.77
N SER A 127 -2.28 -5.92 -13.29
CA SER A 127 -1.84 -6.21 -11.93
C SER A 127 -2.07 -5.02 -11.01
N TYR A 128 -2.75 -5.28 -9.90
CA TYR A 128 -2.72 -4.35 -8.78
C TYR A 128 -1.27 -4.17 -8.31
N VAL A 129 -0.90 -2.95 -7.93
CA VAL A 129 0.48 -2.58 -7.59
C VAL A 129 1.11 -3.42 -6.48
N ASN A 130 0.28 -4.08 -5.65
CA ASN A 130 0.67 -4.97 -4.56
C ASN A 130 1.23 -6.31 -5.08
N THR A 131 2.25 -6.24 -5.90
CA THR A 131 2.94 -7.36 -6.56
C THR A 131 4.44 -7.08 -6.62
N THR A 132 5.26 -8.13 -6.75
CA THR A 132 6.70 -8.00 -6.91
C THR A 132 7.10 -7.44 -8.27
N ALA A 133 8.33 -6.95 -8.41
CA ALA A 133 8.88 -6.55 -9.71
C ALA A 133 8.84 -7.69 -10.73
N ALA A 134 9.08 -8.94 -10.31
CA ALA A 134 9.00 -10.11 -11.18
C ALA A 134 7.59 -10.34 -11.76
N VAL A 135 6.54 -10.14 -10.96
CA VAL A 135 5.14 -10.18 -11.43
C VAL A 135 4.84 -9.02 -12.37
N LYS A 136 5.31 -7.82 -12.05
CA LYS A 136 5.16 -6.63 -12.90
C LYS A 136 5.81 -6.83 -14.28
N ALA A 137 6.92 -7.56 -14.37
CA ALA A 137 7.55 -7.88 -15.65
C ALA A 137 6.70 -8.78 -16.59
N LEU A 138 5.68 -9.45 -16.05
CA LEU A 138 4.72 -10.27 -16.81
C LEU A 138 3.38 -9.55 -17.07
N THR A 139 3.26 -8.32 -16.59
CA THR A 139 2.03 -7.51 -16.57
C THR A 139 1.97 -6.59 -17.79
N ASP A 140 0.76 -6.31 -18.30
CA ASP A 140 0.53 -5.38 -19.40
C ASP A 140 0.25 -3.95 -18.90
N VAL A 141 -0.43 -3.81 -17.76
CA VAL A 141 -0.63 -2.54 -17.06
C VAL A 141 -0.78 -2.76 -15.55
N VAL A 142 -0.12 -1.92 -14.76
CA VAL A 142 -0.30 -1.87 -13.31
C VAL A 142 -1.42 -0.90 -12.97
N VAL A 143 -2.14 -1.16 -11.88
CA VAL A 143 -3.17 -0.26 -11.33
C VAL A 143 -3.03 -0.14 -9.82
N THR A 144 -3.64 0.90 -9.26
CA THR A 144 -3.87 1.06 -7.82
C THR A 144 -5.37 1.08 -7.54
N SER A 145 -5.79 0.98 -6.28
CA SER A 145 -7.21 1.13 -5.91
C SER A 145 -7.80 2.48 -6.37
N GLY A 146 -6.98 3.54 -6.39
CA GLY A 146 -7.43 4.88 -6.80
C GLY A 146 -7.56 5.11 -8.31
N ASN A 147 -7.00 4.24 -9.17
CA ASN A 147 -7.05 4.44 -10.62
C ASN A 147 -7.54 3.22 -11.41
N ALA A 148 -7.78 2.07 -10.78
CA ALA A 148 -8.11 0.83 -11.47
C ALA A 148 -9.30 0.97 -12.42
N LYS A 149 -10.41 1.58 -11.95
CA LYS A 149 -11.58 1.84 -12.79
C LYS A 149 -11.22 2.68 -14.01
N LYS A 150 -10.55 3.82 -13.79
CA LYS A 150 -10.15 4.76 -14.85
C LYS A 150 -9.27 4.10 -15.92
N VAL A 151 -8.34 3.24 -15.49
CA VAL A 151 -7.46 2.50 -16.41
C VAL A 151 -8.24 1.46 -17.19
N VAL A 152 -9.08 0.66 -16.53
CA VAL A 152 -9.90 -0.39 -17.19
C VAL A 152 -10.88 0.20 -18.19
N ASP A 153 -11.49 1.34 -17.89
CA ASP A 153 -12.41 2.04 -18.81
C ASP A 153 -11.72 2.49 -20.11
N GLN A 154 -10.41 2.70 -20.10
CA GLN A 154 -9.63 3.11 -21.29
C GLN A 154 -9.13 1.93 -22.13
N LEU A 155 -9.28 0.70 -21.67
CA LEU A 155 -8.90 -0.48 -22.45
C LEU A 155 -10.02 -0.85 -23.44
N PRO A 156 -9.70 -1.48 -24.59
CA PRO A 156 -10.69 -1.90 -25.59
C PRO A 156 -11.81 -2.72 -24.93
N GLU A 157 -13.06 -2.47 -25.31
CA GLU A 157 -14.24 -3.13 -24.72
C GLU A 157 -14.22 -4.65 -24.87
N ASP A 158 -13.70 -5.15 -25.99
CA ASP A 158 -13.55 -6.57 -26.32
C ASP A 158 -12.27 -7.21 -25.77
N ALA A 159 -11.42 -6.43 -25.09
CA ALA A 159 -10.19 -6.96 -24.50
C ALA A 159 -10.50 -8.03 -23.45
N LYS A 160 -9.84 -9.18 -23.63
CA LYS A 160 -9.85 -10.26 -22.63
C LYS A 160 -8.82 -9.92 -21.54
N LEU A 161 -9.26 -9.86 -20.28
CA LEU A 161 -8.47 -9.32 -19.21
C LEU A 161 -8.34 -10.33 -18.05
N ILE A 162 -7.13 -10.42 -17.49
CA ILE A 162 -6.84 -11.06 -16.22
C ILE A 162 -6.59 -9.93 -15.22
N PHE A 163 -7.17 -10.00 -14.02
CA PHE A 163 -6.94 -9.06 -12.94
C PHE A 163 -6.43 -9.79 -11.69
N GLY A 164 -5.37 -9.29 -11.10
CA GLY A 164 -4.81 -9.82 -9.86
C GLY A 164 -3.90 -8.82 -9.15
N PRO A 165 -3.42 -9.15 -7.94
CA PRO A 165 -3.73 -10.37 -7.18
C PRO A 165 -4.98 -10.26 -6.29
N ASP A 166 -5.61 -9.08 -6.11
CA ASP A 166 -6.74 -8.91 -5.21
C ASP A 166 -8.07 -9.25 -5.87
N TYR A 167 -8.72 -10.32 -5.38
CA TYR A 167 -10.00 -10.80 -5.87
C TYR A 167 -11.13 -9.79 -5.60
N ASN A 168 -11.14 -9.16 -4.41
CA ASN A 168 -12.21 -8.25 -4.02
C ASN A 168 -12.18 -6.96 -4.86
N LEU A 169 -10.99 -6.37 -5.02
CA LEU A 169 -10.80 -5.23 -5.91
C LEU A 169 -11.20 -5.59 -7.35
N GLY A 170 -10.77 -6.76 -7.85
CA GLY A 170 -11.13 -7.24 -9.18
C GLY A 170 -12.64 -7.40 -9.38
N ASN A 171 -13.35 -7.97 -8.39
CA ASN A 171 -14.81 -8.08 -8.40
C ASN A 171 -15.49 -6.71 -8.42
N TYR A 172 -15.03 -5.79 -7.56
CA TYR A 172 -15.55 -4.42 -7.56
C TYR A 172 -15.37 -3.74 -8.92
N ILE A 173 -14.19 -3.88 -9.53
CA ILE A 173 -13.95 -3.29 -10.87
C ILE A 173 -14.82 -3.95 -11.93
N ASN A 174 -15.01 -5.28 -11.91
CA ASN A 174 -15.94 -5.96 -12.80
C ASN A 174 -17.38 -5.40 -12.68
N GLU A 175 -17.84 -5.21 -11.44
CA GLU A 175 -19.18 -4.67 -11.15
C GLU A 175 -19.34 -3.24 -11.71
N VAL A 176 -18.41 -2.34 -11.41
CA VAL A 176 -18.55 -0.91 -11.76
C VAL A 176 -18.21 -0.57 -13.21
N THR A 177 -17.54 -1.48 -13.93
CA THR A 177 -17.20 -1.31 -15.36
C THR A 177 -18.03 -2.19 -16.30
N GLY A 178 -18.75 -3.17 -15.77
CA GLY A 178 -19.46 -4.18 -16.55
C GLY A 178 -18.55 -5.20 -17.24
N ARG A 179 -17.23 -5.22 -16.92
CA ARG A 179 -16.25 -6.16 -17.45
C ARG A 179 -16.45 -7.55 -16.83
N GLN A 180 -15.90 -8.56 -17.48
CA GLN A 180 -15.84 -9.95 -17.01
C GLN A 180 -14.39 -10.42 -17.03
N MET A 181 -13.55 -9.74 -16.26
CA MET A 181 -12.14 -10.10 -16.12
C MET A 181 -12.01 -11.45 -15.39
N LEU A 182 -11.06 -12.27 -15.81
CA LEU A 182 -10.62 -13.42 -15.00
C LEU A 182 -9.86 -12.91 -13.79
N LEU A 183 -10.24 -13.39 -12.60
CA LEU A 183 -9.69 -12.89 -11.35
C LEU A 183 -8.71 -13.88 -10.74
N TRP A 184 -7.58 -13.38 -10.29
CA TRP A 184 -6.67 -14.12 -9.42
C TRP A 184 -7.28 -14.25 -8.03
N ASN A 185 -7.12 -15.42 -7.39
CA ASN A 185 -7.72 -15.70 -6.09
C ASN A 185 -6.78 -15.34 -4.93
N GLY A 186 -6.51 -14.07 -4.74
CA GLY A 186 -5.75 -13.54 -3.59
C GLY A 186 -6.55 -12.46 -2.85
N GLY A 187 -6.17 -12.19 -1.59
CA GLY A 187 -6.83 -11.21 -0.75
C GLY A 187 -5.89 -10.57 0.27
N CYS A 188 -6.18 -9.36 0.67
CA CYS A 188 -5.46 -8.66 1.72
C CYS A 188 -5.86 -9.19 3.09
N HIS A 189 -4.91 -9.75 3.86
CA HIS A 189 -5.18 -10.35 5.17
C HIS A 189 -5.81 -9.38 6.19
N VAL A 190 -5.68 -8.07 6.00
CA VAL A 190 -6.35 -7.05 6.84
C VAL A 190 -7.78 -6.87 6.39
N HIS A 191 -8.00 -6.57 5.08
CA HIS A 191 -9.33 -6.22 4.56
C HIS A 191 -10.29 -7.40 4.49
N GLU A 192 -9.77 -8.63 4.38
CA GLU A 192 -10.56 -9.87 4.49
C GLU A 192 -11.22 -10.07 5.87
N ARG A 193 -10.72 -9.41 6.91
CA ARG A 193 -11.16 -9.59 8.30
C ARG A 193 -12.28 -8.65 8.74
N PHE A 194 -12.62 -7.63 7.97
CA PHE A 194 -13.71 -6.74 8.35
C PHE A 194 -15.05 -7.46 8.33
N SER A 195 -15.80 -7.29 9.43
CA SER A 195 -17.05 -7.98 9.67
C SER A 195 -18.26 -7.08 9.41
N VAL A 196 -19.21 -7.58 8.65
CA VAL A 196 -20.53 -6.95 8.44
C VAL A 196 -21.24 -6.70 9.76
N SER A 197 -21.21 -7.68 10.69
CA SER A 197 -21.88 -7.55 11.97
C SER A 197 -21.32 -6.40 12.81
N LYS A 198 -19.99 -6.21 12.79
CA LYS A 198 -19.32 -5.11 13.51
C LYS A 198 -19.67 -3.75 12.91
N ILE A 199 -19.76 -3.61 11.60
CA ILE A 199 -20.20 -2.36 10.96
C ILE A 199 -21.65 -2.05 11.36
N VAL A 200 -22.53 -3.07 11.36
CA VAL A 200 -23.94 -2.89 11.79
C VAL A 200 -24.05 -2.49 13.26
N GLU A 201 -23.22 -3.07 14.15
CA GLU A 201 -23.14 -2.67 15.56
C GLU A 201 -22.70 -1.21 15.70
N LEU A 202 -21.66 -0.80 15.00
CA LEU A 202 -21.16 0.58 15.00
C LEU A 202 -22.20 1.56 14.44
N LYS A 203 -22.91 1.22 13.36
CA LYS A 203 -24.00 2.06 12.82
C LYS A 203 -25.16 2.23 13.79
N LYS A 204 -25.42 1.27 14.69
CA LYS A 204 -26.42 1.44 15.77
C LYS A 204 -25.94 2.41 16.86
N GLN A 205 -24.64 2.42 17.15
CA GLN A 205 -24.03 3.32 18.13
C GLN A 205 -23.84 4.73 17.56
N TYR A 206 -23.53 4.83 16.27
CA TYR A 206 -23.25 6.06 15.54
C TYR A 206 -24.16 6.14 14.30
N PRO A 207 -25.45 6.39 14.46
CA PRO A 207 -26.43 6.27 13.35
C PRO A 207 -26.18 7.25 12.21
N ASP A 208 -25.62 8.43 12.51
CA ASP A 208 -25.32 9.47 11.52
C ASP A 208 -23.90 9.37 10.93
N ALA A 209 -23.06 8.44 11.41
CA ALA A 209 -21.71 8.28 10.91
C ALA A 209 -21.68 7.76 9.47
N VAL A 210 -20.82 8.35 8.64
CA VAL A 210 -20.56 7.90 7.27
C VAL A 210 -19.65 6.65 7.31
N VAL A 211 -20.03 5.59 6.62
CA VAL A 211 -19.21 4.37 6.49
C VAL A 211 -18.30 4.50 5.28
N MET A 212 -17.00 4.47 5.50
CA MET A 212 -15.97 4.44 4.45
C MET A 212 -15.30 3.07 4.41
N ALA A 213 -15.20 2.45 3.22
CA ALA A 213 -14.57 1.15 3.06
C ALA A 213 -13.58 1.14 1.89
N HIS A 214 -12.41 0.53 2.11
CA HIS A 214 -11.41 0.31 1.08
C HIS A 214 -11.86 -0.77 0.10
N LEU A 215 -11.49 -0.61 -1.18
CA LEU A 215 -11.92 -1.50 -2.27
C LEU A 215 -11.40 -2.94 -2.17
N GLU A 216 -10.41 -3.21 -1.30
CA GLU A 216 -9.93 -4.55 -0.96
C GLU A 216 -10.88 -5.29 0.02
N CYS A 217 -11.87 -4.61 0.57
CA CYS A 217 -12.88 -5.23 1.44
C CYS A 217 -13.80 -6.17 0.64
N LYS A 218 -14.30 -7.22 1.32
CA LYS A 218 -15.29 -8.14 0.75
C LYS A 218 -16.56 -7.40 0.31
N GLY A 219 -17.21 -7.91 -0.75
CA GLY A 219 -18.44 -7.34 -1.30
C GLY A 219 -19.53 -7.00 -0.27
N PRO A 220 -19.84 -7.86 0.71
CA PRO A 220 -20.83 -7.53 1.77
C PRO A 220 -20.44 -6.35 2.64
N VAL A 221 -19.14 -6.10 2.87
CA VAL A 221 -18.64 -4.91 3.59
C VAL A 221 -18.80 -3.68 2.69
N LEU A 222 -18.40 -3.79 1.42
CA LEU A 222 -18.58 -2.70 0.45
C LEU A 222 -20.07 -2.33 0.26
N ALA A 223 -20.98 -3.29 0.35
CA ALA A 223 -22.43 -3.03 0.24
C ALA A 223 -22.97 -2.16 1.37
N LEU A 224 -22.31 -2.12 2.54
CA LEU A 224 -22.69 -1.27 3.68
C LEU A 224 -22.01 0.10 3.66
N ALA A 225 -21.03 0.30 2.78
CA ALA A 225 -20.26 1.54 2.74
C ALA A 225 -20.99 2.63 1.95
N ASP A 226 -21.07 3.81 2.55
CA ASP A 226 -21.53 5.04 1.91
C ASP A 226 -20.48 5.57 0.92
N VAL A 227 -19.18 5.38 1.29
CA VAL A 227 -18.02 5.77 0.49
C VAL A 227 -17.12 4.56 0.26
N LYS A 228 -16.88 4.25 -1.02
CA LYS A 228 -16.00 3.18 -1.47
C LYS A 228 -14.84 3.79 -2.25
N GLY A 229 -13.61 3.55 -1.85
CA GLY A 229 -12.47 4.17 -2.52
C GLY A 229 -11.11 3.73 -2.00
N SER A 230 -10.08 4.33 -2.56
CA SER A 230 -8.71 4.24 -2.05
C SER A 230 -8.56 5.03 -0.75
N THR A 231 -7.43 4.88 -0.07
CA THR A 231 -7.09 5.69 1.10
C THR A 231 -7.07 7.19 0.80
N ALA A 232 -6.59 7.58 -0.39
CA ALA A 232 -6.60 8.97 -0.84
C ALA A 232 -8.04 9.49 -1.06
N ASP A 233 -8.94 8.65 -1.61
CA ASP A 233 -10.36 9.03 -1.78
C ASP A 233 -11.05 9.22 -0.44
N MET A 234 -10.78 8.35 0.55
CA MET A 234 -11.33 8.47 1.90
C MET A 234 -10.88 9.76 2.56
N LEU A 235 -9.58 10.08 2.50
CA LEU A 235 -9.02 11.31 3.06
C LEU A 235 -9.64 12.54 2.41
N LYS A 236 -9.70 12.57 1.08
CA LYS A 236 -10.30 13.66 0.32
C LYS A 236 -11.78 13.83 0.65
N TYR A 237 -12.52 12.73 0.75
CA TYR A 237 -13.94 12.77 1.12
C TYR A 237 -14.12 13.36 2.52
N ALA A 238 -13.38 12.86 3.51
CA ALA A 238 -13.45 13.38 4.87
C ALA A 238 -13.12 14.87 4.99
N GLN A 239 -12.22 15.39 4.14
CA GLN A 239 -11.89 16.82 4.11
C GLN A 239 -13.00 17.70 3.49
N GLN A 240 -13.80 17.15 2.58
CA GLN A 240 -14.80 17.90 1.81
C GLN A 240 -16.24 17.73 2.30
N ASP A 241 -16.53 16.62 2.97
CA ASP A 241 -17.85 16.29 3.47
C ASP A 241 -18.17 17.01 4.79
N GLY A 242 -19.48 17.23 5.04
CA GLY A 242 -19.97 17.91 6.24
C GLY A 242 -20.19 17.03 7.46
N ALA A 243 -20.08 15.71 7.34
CA ALA A 243 -20.24 14.79 8.47
C ALA A 243 -19.12 14.97 9.52
N THR A 244 -19.46 14.71 10.77
CA THR A 244 -18.53 14.82 11.91
C THR A 244 -18.03 13.48 12.41
N GLN A 245 -18.67 12.37 12.00
CA GLN A 245 -18.33 11.02 12.44
C GLN A 245 -18.21 10.07 11.24
N TYR A 246 -17.18 9.24 11.25
CA TYR A 246 -16.89 8.28 10.18
C TYR A 246 -16.53 6.92 10.76
N ILE A 247 -17.16 5.87 10.25
CA ILE A 247 -16.80 4.47 10.50
C ILE A 247 -15.85 4.03 9.38
N VAL A 248 -14.62 3.65 9.72
CA VAL A 248 -13.52 3.45 8.77
C VAL A 248 -13.15 1.97 8.67
N ALA A 249 -13.51 1.35 7.52
CA ALA A 249 -13.18 -0.04 7.20
C ALA A 249 -11.95 -0.10 6.28
N THR A 250 -10.79 0.20 6.85
CA THR A 250 -9.47 0.00 6.25
C THR A 250 -8.42 -0.11 7.36
N GLU A 251 -7.15 -0.28 6.99
CA GLU A 251 -6.03 -0.39 7.93
C GLU A 251 -5.90 0.87 8.81
N ALA A 252 -5.76 0.65 10.12
CA ALA A 252 -5.92 1.70 11.13
C ALA A 252 -4.86 2.83 11.09
N GLY A 253 -3.72 2.63 10.44
CA GLY A 253 -2.68 3.66 10.33
C GLY A 253 -3.13 4.94 9.63
N ILE A 254 -4.15 4.85 8.74
CA ILE A 254 -4.73 6.03 8.09
C ILE A 254 -5.37 7.00 9.08
N LEU A 255 -5.82 6.52 10.25
CA LEU A 255 -6.50 7.33 11.24
C LEU A 255 -5.62 8.48 11.74
N HIS A 256 -4.31 8.29 11.78
CA HIS A 256 -3.36 9.35 12.14
C HIS A 256 -3.48 10.54 11.17
N GLU A 257 -3.46 10.28 9.87
CA GLU A 257 -3.55 11.35 8.86
C GLU A 257 -4.96 11.94 8.76
N LEU A 258 -6.01 11.11 8.89
CA LEU A 258 -7.40 11.57 8.95
C LEU A 258 -7.61 12.54 10.13
N GLN A 259 -7.14 12.17 11.33
CA GLN A 259 -7.27 13.01 12.52
C GLN A 259 -6.42 14.28 12.42
N ARG A 260 -5.21 14.18 11.85
CA ARG A 260 -4.32 15.31 11.65
C ARG A 260 -4.90 16.36 10.70
N THR A 261 -5.57 15.91 9.63
CA THR A 261 -6.11 16.79 8.58
C THR A 261 -7.55 17.26 8.85
N CYS A 262 -8.27 16.51 9.68
CA CYS A 262 -9.66 16.79 10.07
C CYS A 262 -9.81 16.70 11.60
N PRO A 263 -9.19 17.62 12.38
CA PRO A 263 -9.10 17.50 13.84
C PRO A 263 -10.46 17.57 14.56
N ASP A 264 -11.45 18.19 13.94
CA ASP A 264 -12.81 18.36 14.49
C ASP A 264 -13.74 17.18 14.17
N LYS A 265 -13.24 16.10 13.54
CA LYS A 265 -14.00 14.92 13.13
C LYS A 265 -13.56 13.69 13.92
N GLU A 266 -14.52 12.79 14.14
CA GLU A 266 -14.28 11.52 14.83
C GLU A 266 -14.18 10.38 13.81
N PHE A 267 -13.11 9.59 13.90
CA PHE A 267 -12.85 8.45 13.03
C PHE A 267 -12.83 7.16 13.84
N ILE A 268 -13.80 6.30 13.60
CA ILE A 268 -14.09 5.08 14.35
C ILE A 268 -13.62 3.89 13.51
N PRO A 269 -12.53 3.21 13.90
CA PRO A 269 -12.06 2.05 13.16
C PRO A 269 -13.02 0.87 13.30
N VAL A 270 -13.31 0.19 12.19
CA VAL A 270 -14.03 -1.09 12.24
C VAL A 270 -13.10 -2.14 12.83
N PRO A 271 -13.47 -2.82 13.94
CA PRO A 271 -12.66 -3.89 14.47
C PRO A 271 -12.69 -5.12 13.55
N PRO A 272 -11.61 -5.91 13.51
CA PRO A 272 -11.59 -7.16 12.77
C PRO A 272 -12.52 -8.19 13.41
N GLU A 273 -12.90 -9.20 12.65
CA GLU A 273 -13.56 -10.39 13.17
C GLU A 273 -12.53 -11.20 13.99
N ILE A 274 -12.86 -11.46 15.24
CA ILE A 274 -11.99 -12.27 16.14
C ILE A 274 -12.28 -13.73 15.82
N SER A 275 -11.24 -14.51 15.51
CA SER A 275 -11.39 -15.96 15.34
C SER A 275 -11.74 -16.62 16.68
N GLU A 276 -12.47 -17.72 16.65
CA GLU A 276 -12.85 -18.48 17.86
C GLU A 276 -11.65 -18.93 18.69
N SER A 277 -10.45 -19.00 18.11
CA SER A 277 -9.21 -19.35 18.81
C SER A 277 -8.67 -18.26 19.76
N GLY A 278 -9.16 -17.02 19.65
CA GLY A 278 -8.74 -15.90 20.52
C GLY A 278 -7.25 -15.48 20.43
N LEU A 279 -6.48 -16.14 19.57
CA LEU A 279 -5.02 -15.94 19.43
C LEU A 279 -4.64 -14.88 18.39
N GLU A 280 -5.60 -14.34 17.67
CA GLU A 280 -5.33 -13.36 16.63
C GLU A 280 -5.42 -11.92 17.19
N CYS A 281 -4.51 -11.06 16.73
CA CYS A 281 -4.52 -9.64 17.06
C CYS A 281 -5.93 -9.06 16.83
N SER A 282 -6.47 -8.40 17.85
CA SER A 282 -7.75 -7.69 17.78
C SER A 282 -7.66 -6.36 17.00
N CYS A 283 -6.52 -6.10 16.38
CA CYS A 283 -6.25 -4.90 15.62
C CYS A 283 -6.49 -5.12 14.11
N ASN A 284 -6.93 -4.08 13.44
CA ASN A 284 -7.05 -3.96 11.98
C ASN A 284 -5.79 -3.32 11.39
N GLU A 285 -4.63 -3.70 11.89
CA GLU A 285 -3.32 -3.20 11.48
C GLU A 285 -2.57 -4.20 10.61
N CYS A 286 -1.84 -3.68 9.64
CA CYS A 286 -0.95 -4.47 8.80
C CYS A 286 0.39 -4.66 9.52
N GLN A 287 0.66 -5.86 10.00
CA GLN A 287 1.92 -6.20 10.67
C GLN A 287 3.17 -5.82 9.85
N TYR A 288 3.10 -5.93 8.52
CA TYR A 288 4.22 -5.60 7.63
C TYR A 288 4.50 -4.10 7.59
N MET A 289 3.47 -3.26 7.54
CA MET A 289 3.62 -1.81 7.57
C MET A 289 4.20 -1.32 8.90
N LYS A 290 3.88 -2.01 10.01
CA LYS A 290 4.37 -1.70 11.37
C LYS A 290 5.82 -2.13 11.60
N LEU A 291 6.45 -2.86 10.67
CA LEU A 291 7.89 -3.16 10.74
C LEU A 291 8.77 -1.92 10.52
N ASN A 292 8.23 -0.86 9.91
CA ASN A 292 8.90 0.42 9.79
C ASN A 292 8.86 1.16 11.13
N THR A 293 10.00 1.30 11.78
CA THR A 293 10.16 2.03 13.04
C THR A 293 11.15 3.18 12.89
N LEU A 294 11.08 4.20 13.77
CA LEU A 294 12.03 5.32 13.75
C LEU A 294 13.48 4.82 13.83
N LEU A 295 13.75 3.84 14.69
CA LEU A 295 15.09 3.28 14.84
C LEU A 295 15.62 2.65 13.56
N LYS A 296 14.77 1.88 12.86
CA LYS A 296 15.15 1.27 11.57
C LYS A 296 15.36 2.34 10.49
N VAL A 297 14.51 3.37 10.43
CA VAL A 297 14.68 4.51 9.50
C VAL A 297 16.00 5.23 9.76
N TYR A 298 16.31 5.55 11.01
CA TYR A 298 17.58 6.17 11.39
C TYR A 298 18.78 5.33 10.94
N ASN A 299 18.78 4.06 11.30
CA ASN A 299 19.88 3.14 10.96
C ASN A 299 20.01 2.95 9.45
N THR A 300 18.88 2.85 8.75
CA THR A 300 18.84 2.74 7.29
C THR A 300 19.48 3.95 6.62
N LEU A 301 19.17 5.16 7.07
CA LEU A 301 19.81 6.39 6.59
C LEU A 301 21.30 6.43 6.96
N LYS A 302 21.64 6.10 8.20
CA LYS A 302 23.02 6.12 8.71
C LYS A 302 23.95 5.23 7.89
N TYR A 303 23.50 4.02 7.58
CA TYR A 303 24.31 2.99 6.90
C TYR A 303 24.00 2.83 5.40
N GLU A 304 23.02 3.55 4.87
CA GLU A 304 22.50 3.45 3.48
C GLU A 304 22.16 1.99 3.11
N TRP A 305 21.55 1.29 4.06
CA TRP A 305 21.18 -0.12 3.92
C TRP A 305 19.97 -0.44 4.83
N PRO A 306 19.05 -1.33 4.40
CA PRO A 306 19.03 -2.12 3.16
C PRO A 306 18.66 -1.29 1.94
N ALA A 307 19.40 -1.47 0.85
CA ALA A 307 19.06 -0.91 -0.45
C ALA A 307 18.33 -1.96 -1.30
N VAL A 308 17.32 -1.51 -2.03
CA VAL A 308 16.55 -2.37 -2.94
C VAL A 308 17.28 -2.48 -4.27
N GLU A 309 17.58 -3.71 -4.65
CA GLU A 309 18.19 -4.06 -5.92
C GLU A 309 17.25 -4.95 -6.73
N ILE A 310 17.13 -4.70 -8.02
CA ILE A 310 16.29 -5.46 -8.94
C ILE A 310 17.16 -5.95 -10.08
N ASP A 311 16.99 -7.21 -10.46
CA ASP A 311 17.67 -7.74 -11.64
C ASP A 311 17.40 -6.86 -12.86
N PRO A 312 18.44 -6.44 -13.61
CA PRO A 312 18.28 -5.52 -14.74
C PRO A 312 17.33 -6.01 -15.83
N ALA A 313 17.23 -7.32 -16.06
CA ALA A 313 16.30 -7.88 -17.04
C ALA A 313 14.85 -7.76 -16.54
N VAL A 314 14.62 -8.04 -15.26
CA VAL A 314 13.30 -7.83 -14.61
C VAL A 314 12.93 -6.36 -14.61
N ALA A 315 13.85 -5.47 -14.22
CA ALA A 315 13.60 -4.03 -14.14
C ALA A 315 13.19 -3.43 -15.48
N ARG A 316 13.87 -3.82 -16.58
CA ARG A 316 13.56 -3.35 -17.93
C ARG A 316 12.11 -3.64 -18.35
N ASP A 317 11.57 -4.78 -17.95
CA ASP A 317 10.22 -5.18 -18.34
C ASP A 317 9.17 -4.73 -17.31
N ALA A 318 9.50 -4.73 -16.01
CA ALA A 318 8.61 -4.32 -14.93
C ALA A 318 8.30 -2.83 -14.91
N VAL A 319 9.18 -1.97 -15.41
CA VAL A 319 8.94 -0.51 -15.44
C VAL A 319 7.85 -0.12 -16.43
N LYS A 320 7.71 -0.84 -17.55
CA LYS A 320 6.76 -0.53 -18.63
C LYS A 320 5.31 -0.47 -18.17
N PRO A 321 4.75 -1.50 -17.48
CA PRO A 321 3.37 -1.45 -17.01
C PRO A 321 3.13 -0.40 -15.92
N ILE A 322 4.16 0.00 -15.16
CA ILE A 322 4.06 1.10 -14.20
C ILE A 322 3.99 2.44 -14.94
N GLN A 323 4.84 2.66 -15.96
CA GLN A 323 4.79 3.86 -16.79
C GLN A 323 3.42 3.98 -17.48
N ARG A 324 2.91 2.89 -18.04
CA ARG A 324 1.58 2.86 -18.64
C ARG A 324 0.47 3.21 -17.63
N MET A 325 0.59 2.75 -16.38
CA MET A 325 -0.31 3.18 -15.31
C MET A 325 -0.28 4.69 -15.12
N LEU A 326 0.91 5.29 -15.04
CA LEU A 326 1.05 6.74 -14.81
C LEU A 326 0.50 7.57 -15.99
N GLU A 327 0.62 7.08 -17.22
CA GLU A 327 0.08 7.71 -18.43
C GLU A 327 -1.46 7.69 -18.46
N LEU A 328 -2.08 6.60 -17.99
CA LEU A 328 -3.52 6.40 -18.00
C LEU A 328 -4.24 6.96 -16.74
N SER A 329 -3.47 7.48 -15.75
CA SER A 329 -4.00 7.90 -14.43
C SER A 329 -4.43 9.36 -14.34
#